data_bdd7c7b0257bd647670c2a9a2f67495c
#
_entry.id   bdd7c7b0257bd647670c2a9a2f67495c
#
_cell.length_a   1.000
_cell.length_b   1.000
_cell.length_c   1.000
_cell.angle_alpha   90.00
_cell.angle_beta   90.00
_cell.angle_gamma   90.00
#
_symmetry.space_group_name_H-M   'P 1'
#
loop_
_entity.id
_entity.type
_entity.pdbx_description
1 polymer ?
#
loop_
_entity_poly.entity_id
_entity_poly.type
_entity_poly.pdbx_seq_one_letter_code
_entity_poly.pdbx_strand_id
1 'polypeptide(L)'
;MKILVIADVEAKYYYDYYIPGKLDEFELILACGDLKKRYLEFIATMAHCPVLYVRGNHDDCLLVDPPGGCVCIENQIYEYKGIRILGLGGSYRYRSGKNMYTEKQMKNRIHRISYLLWKKKGIDILLTHAPAFGLNDMDGISHRGFECFFYLLE
;
A
#
# COMPACT_ATOMS: atom_id res chain seq x y z
N MET A 1 -7.61 -2.41 17.59
CA MET A 1 -7.94 -1.76 16.30
C MET A 1 -8.09 -2.85 15.25
N LYS A 2 -9.20 -2.85 14.52
CA LYS A 2 -9.48 -3.81 13.43
C LYS A 2 -9.14 -3.16 12.09
N ILE A 3 -8.24 -3.78 11.32
CA ILE A 3 -7.74 -3.24 10.05
C ILE A 3 -8.20 -4.17 8.93
N LEU A 4 -8.78 -3.61 7.87
CA LEU A 4 -9.03 -4.32 6.61
C LEU A 4 -7.85 -4.09 5.67
N VAL A 5 -7.30 -5.16 5.10
CA VAL A 5 -6.26 -5.10 4.07
C VAL A 5 -6.84 -5.61 2.76
N ILE A 6 -6.68 -4.84 1.68
CA ILE A 6 -7.17 -5.16 0.33
C ILE A 6 -6.06 -4.97 -0.71
N ALA A 7 -5.97 -5.86 -1.69
CA ALA A 7 -4.98 -5.84 -2.76
C ALA A 7 -5.49 -6.56 -4.01
N ASP A 8 -5.02 -6.16 -5.19
CA ASP A 8 -5.12 -6.83 -6.49
C ASP A 8 -6.53 -7.15 -6.98
N VAL A 9 -7.36 -7.75 -6.15
CA VAL A 9 -8.69 -8.21 -6.53
C VAL A 9 -9.76 -7.45 -5.76
N GLU A 10 -10.72 -6.87 -6.51
CA GLU A 10 -11.90 -6.22 -5.93
C GLU A 10 -12.75 -7.27 -5.21
N ALA A 11 -12.85 -7.18 -3.90
CA ALA A 11 -13.62 -8.12 -3.11
C ALA A 11 -15.12 -7.92 -3.35
N LYS A 12 -15.75 -8.83 -4.08
CA LYS A 12 -17.18 -8.78 -4.41
C LYS A 12 -18.06 -8.64 -3.17
N TYR A 13 -17.63 -9.23 -2.06
CA TYR A 13 -18.32 -9.14 -0.77
C TYR A 13 -18.47 -7.70 -0.28
N TYR A 14 -17.45 -6.85 -0.48
CA TYR A 14 -17.45 -5.45 -0.07
C TYR A 14 -17.86 -4.48 -1.18
N TYR A 15 -18.11 -4.93 -2.38
CA TYR A 15 -18.44 -4.11 -3.54
C TYR A 15 -19.77 -4.54 -4.18
N ASP A 16 -19.78 -5.66 -4.95
CA ASP A 16 -20.95 -6.10 -5.70
C ASP A 16 -22.11 -6.52 -4.78
N TYR A 17 -21.79 -7.15 -3.64
CA TYR A 17 -22.74 -7.63 -2.64
C TYR A 17 -22.69 -6.80 -1.35
N TYR A 18 -22.44 -5.51 -1.50
CA TYR A 18 -22.37 -4.62 -0.34
C TYR A 18 -23.74 -4.51 0.35
N ILE A 19 -23.69 -4.60 1.67
CA ILE A 19 -24.82 -4.29 2.55
C ILE A 19 -24.35 -3.19 3.50
N PRO A 20 -25.15 -2.12 3.73
CA PRO A 20 -24.79 -1.07 4.67
C PRO A 20 -24.33 -1.62 6.04
N GLY A 21 -23.25 -1.06 6.55
CA GLY A 21 -22.66 -1.49 7.83
C GLY A 21 -21.56 -2.55 7.71
N LYS A 22 -21.34 -3.17 6.56
CA LYS A 22 -20.28 -4.19 6.39
C LYS A 22 -18.86 -3.69 6.68
N LEU A 23 -18.62 -2.41 6.52
CA LEU A 23 -17.31 -1.80 6.77
C LEU A 23 -17.20 -1.11 8.13
N ASP A 24 -18.28 -1.03 8.91
CA ASP A 24 -18.34 -0.26 10.16
C ASP A 24 -17.45 -0.85 11.27
N GLU A 25 -17.13 -2.14 11.18
CA GLU A 25 -16.27 -2.81 12.16
C GLU A 25 -14.78 -2.44 12.01
N PHE A 26 -14.38 -1.85 10.87
CA PHE A 26 -13.00 -1.50 10.61
C PHE A 26 -12.70 -0.07 11.04
N GLU A 27 -11.56 0.10 11.68
CA GLU A 27 -11.05 1.39 12.12
C GLU A 27 -10.01 1.99 11.14
N LEU A 28 -9.50 1.18 10.22
CA LEU A 28 -8.55 1.56 9.21
C LEU A 28 -8.62 0.59 8.03
N ILE A 29 -8.48 1.10 6.81
CA ILE A 29 -8.38 0.29 5.60
C ILE A 29 -7.04 0.58 4.92
N LEU A 30 -6.29 -0.49 4.60
CA LEU A 30 -5.01 -0.44 3.91
C LEU A 30 -5.13 -1.10 2.55
N ALA A 31 -4.93 -0.33 1.48
CA ALA A 31 -4.96 -0.81 0.10
C ALA A 31 -3.53 -0.94 -0.43
N CYS A 32 -3.13 -2.18 -0.73
CA CYS A 32 -1.77 -2.54 -1.12
C CYS A 32 -1.49 -2.39 -2.63
N GLY A 33 -2.36 -1.73 -3.39
CA GLY A 33 -2.17 -1.47 -4.83
C GLY A 33 -2.94 -2.41 -5.76
N ASP A 34 -2.87 -2.11 -7.05
CA ASP A 34 -3.53 -2.81 -8.17
C ASP A 34 -5.07 -2.94 -8.00
N LEU A 35 -5.68 -1.87 -7.49
CA LEU A 35 -7.13 -1.75 -7.30
C LEU A 35 -7.67 -0.59 -8.13
N LYS A 36 -8.83 -0.80 -8.77
CA LYS A 36 -9.43 0.25 -9.58
C LYS A 36 -9.85 1.47 -8.75
N LYS A 37 -9.66 2.65 -9.30
CA LYS A 37 -10.05 3.92 -8.70
C LYS A 37 -11.48 3.88 -8.14
N ARG A 38 -12.46 3.47 -8.96
CA ARG A 38 -13.87 3.43 -8.56
C ARG A 38 -14.15 2.51 -7.37
N TYR A 39 -13.39 1.40 -7.25
CA TYR A 39 -13.49 0.48 -6.12
C TYR A 39 -12.99 1.16 -4.84
N LEU A 40 -11.83 1.80 -4.91
CA LEU A 40 -11.27 2.54 -3.78
C LEU A 40 -12.18 3.68 -3.33
N GLU A 41 -12.76 4.45 -4.28
CA GLU A 41 -13.71 5.52 -3.99
C GLU A 41 -15.00 5.00 -3.35
N PHE A 42 -15.50 3.86 -3.82
CA PHE A 42 -16.65 3.20 -3.21
C PHE A 42 -16.34 2.79 -1.76
N ILE A 43 -15.22 2.10 -1.53
CA ILE A 43 -14.78 1.71 -0.19
C ILE A 43 -14.63 2.93 0.72
N ALA A 44 -14.00 4.01 0.25
CA ALA A 44 -13.84 5.25 1.02
C ALA A 44 -15.17 5.96 1.33
N THR A 45 -16.16 5.82 0.44
CA THR A 45 -17.50 6.40 0.64
C THR A 45 -18.30 5.61 1.68
N MET A 46 -18.13 4.29 1.70
CA MET A 46 -18.91 3.40 2.58
C MET A 46 -18.25 3.15 3.94
N ALA A 47 -16.94 3.36 4.03
CA ALA A 47 -16.21 3.21 5.29
C ALA A 47 -16.30 4.46 6.15
N HIS A 48 -16.41 4.28 7.48
CA HIS A 48 -16.37 5.36 8.47
C HIS A 48 -14.97 5.54 9.07
N CYS A 49 -13.92 5.14 8.33
CA CYS A 49 -12.53 5.20 8.76
C CYS A 49 -11.62 5.60 7.60
N PRO A 50 -10.36 6.01 7.87
CA PRO A 50 -9.41 6.36 6.82
C PRO A 50 -9.12 5.16 5.90
N VAL A 51 -9.00 5.43 4.59
CA VAL A 51 -8.52 4.50 3.58
C VAL A 51 -7.15 4.99 3.10
N LEU A 52 -6.09 4.26 3.45
CA LEU A 52 -4.73 4.55 3.03
C LEU A 52 -4.35 3.63 1.89
N TYR A 53 -3.62 4.15 0.90
CA TYR A 53 -3.20 3.32 -0.21
C TYR A 53 -1.76 3.60 -0.66
N VAL A 54 -1.16 2.58 -1.24
CA VAL A 54 0.03 2.65 -2.09
C VAL A 54 -0.32 2.15 -3.48
N ARG A 55 0.48 2.51 -4.48
CA ARG A 55 0.27 2.08 -5.85
C ARG A 55 0.93 0.74 -6.13
N GLY A 56 0.25 -0.12 -6.84
CA GLY A 56 0.83 -1.31 -7.46
C GLY A 56 1.44 -0.98 -8.84
N ASN A 57 1.90 -2.01 -9.53
CA ASN A 57 2.57 -1.83 -10.82
C ASN A 57 1.59 -1.55 -11.99
N HIS A 58 0.30 -1.74 -11.79
CA HIS A 58 -0.74 -1.41 -12.78
C HIS A 58 -1.45 -0.08 -12.49
N ASP A 59 -1.04 0.65 -11.46
CA ASP A 59 -1.71 1.87 -10.98
C ASP A 59 -1.12 3.17 -11.55
N ASP A 60 -0.53 3.13 -12.75
CA ASP A 60 0.04 4.33 -13.38
C ASP A 60 -1.01 5.44 -13.60
N CYS A 61 -2.29 5.08 -13.79
CA CYS A 61 -3.39 6.03 -13.91
C CYS A 61 -3.65 6.81 -12.62
N LEU A 62 -3.42 6.22 -11.45
CA LEU A 62 -3.60 6.86 -10.16
C LEU A 62 -2.54 7.94 -9.84
N LEU A 63 -1.51 8.04 -10.66
CA LEU A 63 -0.54 9.16 -10.60
C LEU A 63 -1.15 10.48 -11.11
N VAL A 64 -2.08 10.40 -12.04
CA VAL A 64 -2.70 11.55 -12.70
C VAL A 64 -4.10 11.79 -12.13
N ASP A 65 -4.83 10.73 -11.86
CA ASP A 65 -6.22 10.75 -11.38
C ASP A 65 -6.36 9.88 -10.13
N PRO A 66 -5.97 10.39 -8.94
CA PRO A 66 -6.02 9.66 -7.69
C PRO A 66 -7.46 9.40 -7.23
N PRO A 67 -7.70 8.33 -6.44
CA PRO A 67 -9.04 8.03 -5.92
C PRO A 67 -9.46 9.05 -4.85
N GLY A 68 -10.66 9.61 -5.02
CA GLY A 68 -11.27 10.51 -4.03
C GLY A 68 -11.56 9.81 -2.71
N GLY A 69 -11.38 10.52 -1.60
CA GLY A 69 -11.61 10.00 -0.25
C GLY A 69 -10.52 9.08 0.29
N CYS A 70 -9.51 8.72 -0.52
CA CYS A 70 -8.37 7.90 -0.11
C CYS A 70 -7.11 8.75 0.10
N VAL A 71 -6.24 8.32 0.97
CA VAL A 71 -4.96 8.98 1.27
C VAL A 71 -3.80 8.18 0.69
N CYS A 72 -3.09 8.75 -0.30
CA CYS A 72 -1.85 8.17 -0.81
C CYS A 72 -0.71 8.37 0.19
N ILE A 73 -0.11 7.29 0.66
CA ILE A 73 1.01 7.36 1.63
C ILE A 73 2.35 6.94 1.03
N GLU A 74 2.50 7.03 -0.28
CA GLU A 74 3.77 6.73 -0.98
C GLU A 74 4.93 7.56 -0.43
N ASN A 75 5.98 6.87 0.05
CA ASN A 75 7.18 7.47 0.65
C ASN A 75 6.87 8.40 1.86
N GLN A 76 5.79 8.14 2.57
CA GLN A 76 5.36 8.92 3.72
C GLN A 76 5.03 8.00 4.90
N ILE A 77 5.17 8.54 6.11
CA ILE A 77 4.68 7.89 7.32
C ILE A 77 3.38 8.58 7.73
N TYR A 78 2.30 7.83 7.68
CA TYR A 78 1.00 8.24 8.19
C TYR A 78 0.84 7.75 9.63
N GLU A 79 0.40 8.62 10.52
CA GLU A 79 0.18 8.26 11.93
C GLU A 79 -1.32 8.27 12.23
N TYR A 80 -1.81 7.14 12.70
CA TYR A 80 -3.21 6.99 13.06
C TYR A 80 -3.36 6.25 14.38
N LYS A 81 -3.99 6.87 15.36
CA LYS A 81 -4.18 6.33 16.71
C LYS A 81 -2.88 5.81 17.34
N GLY A 82 -1.77 6.53 17.12
CA GLY A 82 -0.44 6.17 17.62
C GLY A 82 0.31 5.10 16.83
N ILE A 83 -0.28 4.56 15.75
CA ILE A 83 0.37 3.61 14.85
C ILE A 83 0.98 4.36 13.66
N ARG A 84 2.27 4.11 13.40
CA ARG A 84 3.04 4.73 12.32
C ARG A 84 3.10 3.78 11.13
N ILE A 85 2.55 4.20 10.01
CA ILE A 85 2.37 3.38 8.81
C ILE A 85 3.20 3.99 7.68
N LEU A 86 4.22 3.29 7.21
CA LEU A 86 5.04 3.69 6.06
C LEU A 86 4.49 3.05 4.79
N GLY A 87 4.28 3.85 3.74
CA GLY A 87 3.89 3.37 2.42
C GLY A 87 5.06 3.31 1.43
N LEU A 88 5.28 2.13 0.84
CA LEU A 88 6.26 1.89 -0.23
C LEU A 88 5.65 0.95 -1.29
N GLY A 89 4.86 1.51 -2.20
CA GLY A 89 4.25 0.76 -3.29
C GLY A 89 5.19 0.45 -4.45
N GLY A 90 4.62 -0.20 -5.47
CA GLY A 90 5.29 -0.66 -6.67
C GLY A 90 5.86 -2.07 -6.55
N SER A 91 6.26 -2.63 -7.69
CA SER A 91 6.82 -3.98 -7.79
C SER A 91 8.27 -3.98 -8.24
N TYR A 92 8.91 -5.15 -8.16
CA TYR A 92 10.20 -5.39 -8.79
C TYR A 92 10.09 -5.20 -10.31
N ARG A 93 11.11 -4.58 -10.93
CA ARG A 93 11.08 -4.23 -12.36
C ARG A 93 11.29 -5.46 -13.22
N TYR A 94 10.27 -5.85 -13.97
CA TYR A 94 10.33 -6.89 -15.01
C TYR A 94 10.02 -6.34 -16.42
N ARG A 95 9.53 -5.09 -16.51
CA ARG A 95 9.27 -4.36 -17.75
C ARG A 95 9.41 -2.85 -17.51
N SER A 96 9.16 -2.05 -18.54
CA SER A 96 9.06 -0.59 -18.40
C SER A 96 7.73 -0.22 -17.71
N GLY A 97 7.78 0.54 -16.61
CA GLY A 97 6.61 1.01 -15.86
C GLY A 97 7.03 2.03 -14.81
N LYS A 98 6.13 2.97 -14.49
CA LYS A 98 6.41 4.07 -13.54
C LYS A 98 6.48 3.58 -12.10
N ASN A 99 5.68 2.57 -11.76
CA ASN A 99 5.62 1.98 -10.42
C ASN A 99 6.42 0.66 -10.34
N MET A 100 7.48 0.52 -11.15
CA MET A 100 8.38 -0.64 -11.11
C MET A 100 9.81 -0.20 -10.81
N TYR A 101 10.42 -0.82 -9.83
CA TYR A 101 11.71 -0.41 -9.28
C TYR A 101 12.72 -1.55 -9.29
N THR A 102 13.99 -1.21 -9.55
CA THR A 102 15.09 -2.11 -9.24
C THR A 102 15.36 -2.09 -7.74
N GLU A 103 16.09 -3.08 -7.23
CA GLU A 103 16.54 -3.12 -5.82
C GLU A 103 17.25 -1.80 -5.42
N LYS A 104 18.15 -1.32 -6.27
CA LYS A 104 18.87 -0.05 -6.05
C LYS A 104 17.92 1.15 -5.96
N GLN A 105 16.90 1.20 -6.81
CA GLN A 105 15.92 2.29 -6.79
C GLN A 105 15.05 2.25 -5.53
N MET A 106 14.66 1.06 -5.08
CA MET A 106 13.90 0.89 -3.84
C MET A 106 14.76 1.26 -2.62
N LYS A 107 16.03 0.83 -2.57
CA LYS A 107 17.00 1.28 -1.54
C LYS A 107 17.13 2.81 -1.49
N ASN A 108 17.19 3.45 -2.66
CA ASN A 108 17.26 4.92 -2.73
C ASN A 108 15.99 5.59 -2.21
N ARG A 109 14.79 4.98 -2.43
CA ARG A 109 13.54 5.49 -1.85
C ARG A 109 13.59 5.41 -0.33
N ILE A 110 14.00 4.27 0.23
CA ILE A 110 14.17 4.08 1.68
C ILE A 110 15.19 5.08 2.24
N HIS A 111 16.33 5.27 1.57
CA HIS A 111 17.33 6.23 2.02
C HIS A 111 16.79 7.67 2.07
N ARG A 112 15.98 8.09 1.09
CA ARG A 112 15.38 9.44 1.08
C ARG A 112 14.43 9.70 2.24
N ILE A 113 13.82 8.66 2.80
CA ILE A 113 12.92 8.77 3.94
C ILE A 113 13.59 8.45 5.28
N SER A 114 14.91 8.16 5.29
CA SER A 114 15.63 7.77 6.51
C SER A 114 15.56 8.84 7.61
N TYR A 115 15.62 10.12 7.25
CA TYR A 115 15.43 11.22 8.21
C TYR A 115 14.02 11.17 8.83
N LEU A 116 12.99 10.89 8.05
CA LEU A 116 11.61 10.79 8.53
C LEU A 116 11.44 9.59 9.47
N LEU A 117 12.06 8.44 9.12
CA LEU A 117 12.11 7.25 9.97
C LEU A 117 12.77 7.55 11.32
N TRP A 118 13.93 8.20 11.29
CA TRP A 118 14.63 8.61 12.52
C TRP A 118 13.79 9.58 13.37
N LYS A 119 13.21 10.62 12.75
CA LYS A 119 12.36 11.62 13.43
C LYS A 119 11.13 10.97 14.08
N LYS A 120 10.53 9.98 13.43
CA LYS A 120 9.35 9.25 13.91
C LYS A 120 9.69 8.07 14.81
N LYS A 121 10.99 7.80 15.06
CA LYS A 121 11.48 6.66 15.85
C LYS A 121 11.00 5.30 15.31
N GLY A 122 11.07 5.12 14.00
CA GLY A 122 10.66 3.89 13.30
C GLY A 122 9.21 3.87 12.85
N ILE A 123 8.74 2.70 12.49
CA ILE A 123 7.38 2.42 12.00
C ILE A 123 6.81 1.19 12.70
N ASP A 124 5.50 1.06 12.68
CA ASP A 124 4.79 -0.09 13.25
C ASP A 124 4.22 -0.99 12.14
N ILE A 125 3.88 -0.39 11.00
CA ILE A 125 3.37 -1.11 9.81
C ILE A 125 4.11 -0.61 8.57
N LEU A 126 4.58 -1.55 7.75
CA LEU A 126 5.08 -1.31 6.40
C LEU A 126 4.01 -1.72 5.39
N LEU A 127 3.37 -0.74 4.74
CA LEU A 127 2.38 -0.96 3.69
C LEU A 127 3.09 -0.99 2.34
N THR A 128 3.07 -2.14 1.68
CA THR A 128 3.72 -2.34 0.38
C THR A 128 2.78 -3.04 -0.61
N HIS A 129 3.11 -2.98 -1.89
CA HIS A 129 2.50 -3.82 -2.92
C HIS A 129 3.31 -5.10 -3.11
N ALA A 130 4.61 -4.99 -3.38
CA ALA A 130 5.49 -6.16 -3.43
C ALA A 130 5.88 -6.62 -2.01
N PRO A 131 6.05 -7.94 -1.76
CA PRO A 131 6.51 -8.45 -0.48
C PRO A 131 8.00 -8.15 -0.22
N ALA A 132 8.48 -8.47 0.99
CA ALA A 132 9.91 -8.63 1.21
C ALA A 132 10.38 -9.95 0.57
N PHE A 133 11.60 -9.97 0.02
CA PHE A 133 12.15 -11.14 -0.65
C PHE A 133 12.18 -12.37 0.28
N GLY A 134 11.68 -13.51 -0.21
CA GLY A 134 11.58 -14.74 0.58
C GLY A 134 10.44 -14.77 1.62
N LEU A 135 9.64 -13.68 1.74
CA LEU A 135 8.44 -13.63 2.60
C LEU A 135 7.18 -13.56 1.73
N ASN A 136 6.59 -14.73 1.45
CA ASN A 136 5.39 -14.87 0.62
C ASN A 136 5.53 -14.34 -0.83
N ASP A 137 6.75 -14.14 -1.33
CA ASP A 137 6.97 -13.93 -2.74
C ASP A 137 6.82 -15.27 -3.50
N MET A 138 6.39 -15.18 -4.75
CA MET A 138 6.22 -16.35 -5.61
C MET A 138 7.35 -16.45 -6.64
N ASP A 139 7.49 -17.60 -7.24
CA ASP A 139 8.44 -17.82 -8.33
C ASP A 139 8.16 -16.87 -9.50
N GLY A 140 9.23 -16.33 -10.07
CA GLY A 140 9.19 -15.39 -11.19
C GLY A 140 9.51 -13.96 -10.82
N ILE A 141 10.12 -13.25 -11.77
CA ILE A 141 10.64 -11.89 -11.55
C ILE A 141 9.53 -10.88 -11.25
N SER A 142 8.31 -11.10 -11.75
CA SER A 142 7.15 -10.22 -11.53
C SER A 142 6.61 -10.27 -10.09
N HIS A 143 6.86 -11.39 -9.39
CA HIS A 143 6.40 -11.62 -8.02
C HIS A 143 7.53 -11.56 -7.01
N ARG A 144 8.74 -11.25 -7.47
CA ARG A 144 9.91 -11.12 -6.61
C ARG A 144 9.73 -9.98 -5.62
N GLY A 145 10.00 -10.25 -4.35
CA GLY A 145 10.06 -9.24 -3.29
C GLY A 145 11.36 -8.43 -3.29
N PHE A 146 11.41 -7.39 -2.46
CA PHE A 146 12.59 -6.55 -2.27
C PHE A 146 13.39 -6.99 -1.04
N GLU A 147 14.69 -7.22 -1.21
CA GLU A 147 15.61 -7.54 -0.11
C GLU A 147 15.76 -6.35 0.86
N CYS A 148 15.75 -5.13 0.33
CA CYS A 148 15.93 -3.93 1.14
C CYS A 148 14.78 -3.65 2.12
N PHE A 149 13.65 -4.32 2.01
CA PHE A 149 12.58 -4.18 3.00
C PHE A 149 12.95 -4.74 4.37
N PHE A 150 13.89 -5.69 4.44
CA PHE A 150 14.40 -6.17 5.73
C PHE A 150 15.02 -5.08 6.60
N TYR A 151 15.64 -4.04 5.99
CA TYR A 151 16.15 -2.88 6.75
C TYR A 151 15.07 -2.05 7.46
N LEU A 152 13.79 -2.31 7.16
CA LEU A 152 12.65 -1.62 7.76
C LEU A 152 11.89 -2.53 8.74
N LEU A 153 12.19 -3.84 8.74
CA LEU A 153 11.54 -4.85 9.57
C LEU A 153 12.36 -5.22 10.82
N GLU A 154 13.61 -4.76 10.88
CA GLU A 154 14.53 -4.87 12.03
C GLU A 154 14.32 -3.69 13.01
#